data_b8454e8be548480fb314721a86baeeff
#
_entry.id   b8454e8be548480fb314721a86baeeff
#
_cell.length_a   1.000
_cell.length_b   1.000
_cell.length_c   1.000
_cell.angle_alpha   90.00
_cell.angle_beta   90.00
_cell.angle_gamma   90.00
#
_symmetry.space_group_name_H-M   'P 1'
#
loop_
_entity.id
_entity.type
_entity.pdbx_description
1 polymer ?
#
loop_
_entity_poly.entity_id
_entity_poly.type
_entity_poly.pdbx_seq_one_letter_code
_entity_poly.pdbx_strand_id
1 'polypeptide(L)' 'MTQEEQIRLYRLMEKLNWFFHQEMHYLDRDTAEKTARECYPEIREFTYDILWNELPQEVQEKLMDEEETSCP' A
#
# COMPACT_ATOMS: atom_id res chain seq x y z
N MET A 1 13.10 2.23 7.96
CA MET A 1 12.48 3.29 7.11
C MET A 1 13.07 4.64 7.47
N THR A 2 13.49 5.38 6.48
CA THR A 2 14.04 6.73 6.69
C THR A 2 12.92 7.72 7.03
N GLN A 3 13.30 8.89 7.52
CA GLN A 3 12.35 9.95 7.81
C GLN A 3 11.62 10.40 6.55
N GLU A 4 12.33 10.48 5.42
CA GLU A 4 11.71 10.83 4.13
C GLU A 4 10.69 9.78 3.71
N GLU A 5 11.01 8.51 3.89
CA GLU A 5 10.08 7.41 3.59
C GLU A 5 8.86 7.46 4.50
N GLN A 6 9.04 7.78 5.78
CA GLN A 6 7.92 7.93 6.71
C GLN A 6 6.99 9.05 6.28
N ILE A 7 7.54 10.19 5.85
CA ILE A 7 6.76 11.32 5.36
C ILE A 7 6.00 10.94 4.09
N ARG A 8 6.66 10.26 3.16
CA ARG A 8 6.01 9.78 1.93
C ARG A 8 4.86 8.83 2.24
N LEU A 9 5.08 7.90 3.15
CA LEU A 9 4.04 6.95 3.56
C LEU A 9 2.86 7.67 4.20
N TYR A 10 3.13 8.62 5.08
CA TYR A 10 2.08 9.41 5.71
C TYR A 10 1.22 10.13 4.67
N ARG A 11 1.86 10.77 3.69
CA ARG A 11 1.15 11.49 2.63
C ARG A 11 0.34 10.54 1.75
N LEU A 12 0.88 9.37 1.47
CA LEU A 12 0.17 8.34 0.71
C LEU A 12 -1.09 7.90 1.47
N MET A 13 -0.94 7.66 2.77
CA MET A 13 -2.07 7.25 3.61
C MET A 13 -3.13 8.35 3.73
N GLU A 14 -2.72 9.61 3.83
CA GLU A 14 -3.66 10.73 3.80
C GLU A 14 -4.48 10.75 2.52
N LYS A 15 -3.81 10.54 1.39
CA LYS A 15 -4.46 10.54 0.07
C LYS A 15 -5.44 9.38 -0.05
N LEU A 16 -5.05 8.20 0.42
CA LEU A 16 -5.93 7.03 0.42
C LEU A 16 -7.11 7.24 1.36
N ASN A 17 -6.87 7.84 2.53
CA ASN A 17 -7.94 8.15 3.46
C ASN A 17 -8.95 9.12 2.84
N TRP A 18 -8.47 10.16 2.19
CA TRP A 18 -9.34 11.09 1.45
C TRP A 18 -10.18 10.35 0.42
N PHE A 19 -9.56 9.46 -0.34
CA PHE A 19 -10.25 8.72 -1.39
C PHE A 19 -11.33 7.79 -0.84
N PHE A 20 -11.02 7.05 0.22
CA PHE A 20 -11.95 6.07 0.78
C PHE A 20 -12.95 6.67 1.76
N HIS A 21 -12.70 7.86 2.27
CA HIS A 21 -13.56 8.48 3.26
C HIS A 21 -14.94 8.85 2.71
N GLN A 22 -15.03 9.24 1.45
CA GLN A 22 -16.28 9.66 0.83
C GLN A 22 -16.61 8.80 -0.37
N GLU A 23 -17.84 8.32 -0.41
CA GLU A 23 -18.32 7.46 -1.49
C GLU A 23 -18.20 8.13 -2.86
N MET A 24 -18.43 9.44 -2.93
CA MET A 24 -18.35 10.17 -4.19
C MET A 24 -16.97 10.09 -4.85
N HIS A 25 -15.91 9.82 -4.07
CA HIS A 25 -14.58 9.69 -4.61
C HIS A 25 -14.35 8.31 -5.24
N TYR A 26 -14.65 7.23 -4.51
CA TYR A 26 -14.35 5.90 -5.04
C TYR A 26 -15.44 5.33 -5.95
N LEU A 27 -16.63 5.91 -5.95
CA LEU A 27 -17.67 5.55 -6.91
C LEU A 27 -17.56 6.31 -8.23
N ASP A 28 -16.81 7.43 -8.24
CA ASP A 28 -16.53 8.13 -9.48
C ASP A 28 -15.39 7.44 -10.23
N ARG A 29 -15.70 6.94 -11.42
CA ARG A 29 -14.75 6.17 -12.21
C ARG A 29 -13.46 6.94 -12.53
N ASP A 30 -13.60 8.20 -12.91
CA ASP A 30 -12.45 9.04 -13.28
C ASP A 30 -11.54 9.29 -12.06
N THR A 31 -12.14 9.60 -10.92
CA THR A 31 -11.40 9.82 -9.67
C THR A 31 -10.73 8.53 -9.23
N ALA A 32 -11.43 7.40 -9.31
CA ALA A 32 -10.87 6.10 -8.94
C ALA A 32 -9.68 5.73 -9.83
N GLU A 33 -9.80 5.92 -11.13
CA GLU A 33 -8.73 5.63 -12.08
C GLU A 33 -7.52 6.51 -11.82
N LYS A 34 -7.74 7.81 -11.63
CA LYS A 34 -6.65 8.76 -11.36
C LYS A 34 -5.93 8.43 -10.06
N THR A 35 -6.69 8.18 -9.00
CA THR A 35 -6.13 7.83 -7.69
C THR A 35 -5.34 6.53 -7.76
N ALA A 36 -5.87 5.53 -8.45
CA ALA A 36 -5.19 4.26 -8.62
C ALA A 36 -3.85 4.43 -9.33
N ARG A 37 -3.83 5.19 -10.42
CA ARG A 37 -2.59 5.45 -11.18
C ARG A 37 -1.55 6.22 -10.38
N GLU A 38 -1.99 7.16 -9.55
CA GLU A 38 -1.09 7.96 -8.73
C GLU A 38 -0.55 7.19 -7.53
N CYS A 39 -1.39 6.38 -6.89
CA CYS A 39 -1.03 5.70 -5.65
C CYS A 39 -0.41 4.32 -5.86
N TYR A 40 -0.79 3.60 -6.92
CA TYR A 40 -0.35 2.22 -7.10
C TYR A 40 1.18 2.05 -7.13
N PRO A 41 1.95 2.86 -7.88
CA PRO A 41 3.40 2.71 -7.88
C PRO A 41 4.02 2.88 -6.49
N GLU A 42 3.54 3.84 -5.71
CA GLU A 42 4.04 4.04 -4.34
C GLU A 42 3.62 2.91 -3.40
N ILE A 43 2.37 2.45 -3.52
CA ILE A 43 1.88 1.32 -2.72
C ILE A 43 2.76 0.10 -2.98
N ARG A 44 3.07 -0.17 -4.24
CA ARG A 44 3.90 -1.30 -4.62
C ARG A 44 5.33 -1.18 -4.08
N GLU A 45 5.91 0.02 -4.21
CA GLU A 45 7.25 0.28 -3.69
C GLU A 45 7.31 0.08 -2.18
N PHE A 46 6.36 0.66 -1.44
CA PHE A 46 6.33 0.49 0.00
C PHE A 46 6.09 -0.96 0.41
N THR A 47 5.20 -1.66 -0.29
CA THR A 47 4.86 -3.04 0.06
C THR A 47 6.04 -3.98 -0.15
N TYR A 48 6.67 -3.94 -1.33
CA TYR A 48 7.65 -4.94 -1.72
C TYR A 48 9.10 -4.52 -1.52
N ASP A 49 9.41 -3.24 -1.66
CA ASP A 49 10.78 -2.78 -1.60
C ASP A 49 11.18 -2.20 -0.23
N ILE A 50 10.25 -1.56 0.46
CA ILE A 50 10.55 -0.90 1.72
C ILE A 50 10.07 -1.71 2.92
N LEU A 51 8.77 -1.90 3.08
CA LEU A 51 8.22 -2.58 4.24
C LEU A 51 8.60 -4.05 4.30
N TRP A 52 8.58 -4.74 3.17
CA TRP A 52 8.96 -6.15 3.12
C TRP A 52 10.39 -6.36 3.64
N ASN A 53 11.33 -5.52 3.20
CA ASN A 53 12.72 -5.63 3.62
C ASN A 53 12.95 -5.25 5.08
N GLU A 54 12.03 -4.51 5.69
CA GLU A 54 12.12 -4.15 7.11
C GLU A 54 11.53 -5.24 8.02
N LEU A 55 10.76 -6.17 7.47
CA LEU A 55 10.21 -7.26 8.27
C LEU A 55 11.30 -8.24 8.67
N PRO A 56 11.31 -8.73 9.92
CA PRO A 56 12.24 -9.78 10.33
C PRO A 56 12.07 -11.02 9.45
N GLN A 57 13.17 -11.76 9.27
CA GLN A 57 13.15 -12.96 8.42
C GLN A 57 12.08 -13.97 8.85
N GLU A 58 11.90 -14.13 10.16
CA GLU A 58 10.88 -15.03 10.70
C GLU A 58 9.48 -14.66 10.24
N VAL A 59 9.20 -13.34 10.22
CA VAL A 59 7.90 -12.83 9.77
C VAL A 59 7.73 -13.02 8.27
N GLN A 60 8.79 -12.76 7.50
CA GLN A 60 8.75 -12.97 6.06
C GLN A 60 8.45 -14.42 5.70
N GLU A 61 9.11 -15.35 6.35
CA GLU A 61 8.89 -16.79 6.15
C GLU A 61 7.47 -17.21 6.50
N LYS A 62 6.95 -16.68 7.60
CA LYS A 62 5.58 -16.95 8.04
C LYS A 62 4.56 -16.47 7.03
N LEU A 63 4.76 -15.25 6.51
CA LEU A 63 3.84 -14.69 5.53
C LEU A 63 3.89 -15.44 4.20
N MET A 64 5.05 -15.89 3.79
CA MET A 64 5.19 -16.71 2.58
C MET A 64 4.47 -18.04 2.73
N ASP A 65 4.56 -18.69 3.89
CA ASP A 65 3.83 -19.93 4.17
C ASP A 65 2.32 -19.70 4.13
N GLU A 66 1.83 -18.60 4.68
CA GLU A 66 0.42 -18.25 4.67
C GLU A 66 -0.08 -18.04 3.24
N GLU A 67 0.71 -17.42 2.38
CA GLU A 67 0.34 -17.22 0.98
C GLU A 67 0.24 -18.55 0.24
N GLU A 68 1.13 -19.49 0.49
CA GLU A 68 1.09 -20.81 -0.13
C GLU A 68 -0.15 -21.60 0.30
N THR A 69 -0.57 -21.47 1.55
CA THR A 69 -1.71 -22.21 2.09
C THR A 69 -3.04 -21.51 1.79
N SER A 70 -3.04 -20.19 1.59
CA SER A 70 -4.25 -19.42 1.35
C SER A 70 -4.57 -19.24 -0.13
N CYS A 71 -3.77 -19.76 -1.02
CA CYS A 71 -3.99 -19.69 -2.45
C CYS A 71 -5.17 -20.59 -2.83
N PRO A 72 -6.24 -20.04 -3.42
CA PRO A 72 -7.36 -20.85 -3.84
C PRO A 72 -7.01 -21.74 -5.03
#